data_8ee2e9cfc3e69df79085215a7257360e
#
_entry.id   8ee2e9cfc3e69df79085215a7257360e
#
_cell.length_a   1.000
_cell.length_b   1.000
_cell.length_c   1.000
_cell.angle_alpha   90.00
_cell.angle_beta   90.00
_cell.angle_gamma   90.00
#
_symmetry.space_group_name_H-M   'P 1'
#
loop_
_entity.id
_entity.type
_entity.pdbx_description
1 polymer ?
#
loop_
_entity_poly.entity_id
_entity_poly.type
_entity_poly.pdbx_seq_one_letter_code
_entity_poly.pdbx_strand_id
1 'polypeptide(L)'
;MDEVNRLNPDLIVFTGDMVNSFASEMDPWIETLKKLKAKYGKYATTGNHDYGTYVKWPSKTDQENNLKQFFENMKRADFTMLNNTNVPLVIAKDTLYLAGVENWGLPPFPCFGKLAQALEGTDGYPVILLSHDPSHWRHEVLNYPVDLMLAGHTHAMQLGITIGSFRWSPAVYVYPEYNGLYTAN
;
A
#
# COMPACT_ATOMS: atom_id res chain seq x y z
N MET A 1 -11.80 -13.74 4.91
CA MET A 1 -12.53 -13.05 3.82
C MET A 1 -13.99 -12.77 4.18
N ASP A 2 -14.68 -13.69 4.82
CA ASP A 2 -16.09 -13.49 5.18
C ASP A 2 -16.31 -12.34 6.15
N GLU A 3 -15.38 -12.13 7.10
CA GLU A 3 -15.40 -10.96 7.99
C GLU A 3 -15.32 -9.64 7.21
N VAL A 4 -14.40 -9.53 6.26
CA VAL A 4 -14.25 -8.33 5.43
C VAL A 4 -15.51 -8.11 4.60
N ASN A 5 -16.04 -9.16 3.98
CA ASN A 5 -17.25 -9.06 3.17
C ASN A 5 -18.50 -8.69 4.00
N ARG A 6 -18.56 -9.15 5.29
CA ARG A 6 -19.64 -8.74 6.20
C ARG A 6 -19.66 -7.25 6.54
N LEU A 7 -18.51 -6.60 6.50
CA LEU A 7 -18.44 -5.14 6.66
C LEU A 7 -19.07 -4.40 5.48
N ASN A 8 -19.34 -5.09 4.36
CA ASN A 8 -19.84 -4.51 3.12
C ASN A 8 -19.05 -3.25 2.70
N PRO A 9 -17.72 -3.35 2.57
CA PRO A 9 -16.88 -2.20 2.35
C PRO A 9 -17.17 -1.53 1.01
N ASP A 10 -17.15 -0.22 0.98
CA ASP A 10 -17.24 0.53 -0.27
C ASP A 10 -15.97 0.39 -1.11
N LEU A 11 -14.82 0.31 -0.44
CA LEU A 11 -13.50 0.22 -1.06
C LEU A 11 -12.62 -0.74 -0.27
N ILE A 12 -11.82 -1.56 -0.96
CA ILE A 12 -10.75 -2.36 -0.35
C ILE A 12 -9.42 -1.87 -0.88
N VAL A 13 -8.50 -1.54 0.02
CA VAL A 13 -7.15 -1.11 -0.34
C VAL A 13 -6.10 -1.99 0.35
N PHE A 14 -4.99 -2.22 -0.33
CA PHE A 14 -3.84 -2.96 0.18
C PHE A 14 -2.57 -2.15 -0.03
N THR A 15 -1.87 -1.84 1.03
CA THR A 15 -0.76 -0.89 1.03
C THR A 15 0.63 -1.54 0.86
N GLY A 16 0.71 -2.67 0.17
CA GLY A 16 1.97 -3.34 -0.16
C GLY A 16 2.35 -4.50 0.75
N ASP A 17 3.42 -5.20 0.40
CA ASP A 17 3.91 -6.43 1.05
C ASP A 17 2.89 -7.58 1.01
N MET A 18 2.34 -7.85 -0.17
CA MET A 18 1.46 -8.99 -0.40
C MET A 18 2.20 -10.33 -0.30
N VAL A 19 3.50 -10.33 -0.57
CA VAL A 19 4.39 -11.49 -0.49
C VAL A 19 5.63 -11.16 0.33
N ASN A 20 6.34 -12.18 0.82
CA ASN A 20 7.65 -11.95 1.45
C ASN A 20 8.77 -11.76 0.42
N SER A 21 8.76 -12.53 -0.68
CA SER A 21 9.77 -12.45 -1.73
C SER A 21 9.33 -13.09 -3.04
N PHE A 22 8.47 -14.10 -3.00
CA PHE A 22 8.13 -14.91 -4.17
C PHE A 22 6.67 -14.71 -4.56
N ALA A 23 6.43 -14.39 -5.83
CA ALA A 23 5.08 -14.26 -6.38
C ALA A 23 4.24 -15.54 -6.19
N SER A 24 4.87 -16.71 -6.18
CA SER A 24 4.22 -18.00 -5.94
C SER A 24 3.60 -18.14 -4.55
N GLU A 25 3.99 -17.30 -3.59
CA GLU A 25 3.35 -17.26 -2.26
C GLU A 25 1.87 -16.89 -2.33
N MET A 26 1.46 -16.19 -3.39
CA MET A 26 0.06 -15.85 -3.65
C MET A 26 -0.77 -17.02 -4.20
N ASP A 27 -0.17 -18.00 -4.85
CA ASP A 27 -0.87 -19.03 -5.62
C ASP A 27 -2.01 -19.73 -4.85
N PRO A 28 -1.82 -20.17 -3.59
CA PRO A 28 -2.90 -20.79 -2.81
C PRO A 28 -4.00 -19.80 -2.37
N TRP A 29 -3.76 -18.50 -2.47
CA TRP A 29 -4.64 -17.47 -1.94
C TRP A 29 -5.41 -16.68 -3.01
N ILE A 30 -5.04 -16.77 -4.28
CA ILE A 30 -5.63 -15.97 -5.37
C ILE A 30 -7.16 -16.12 -5.39
N GLU A 31 -7.69 -17.36 -5.39
CA GLU A 31 -9.13 -17.58 -5.41
C GLU A 31 -9.82 -17.13 -4.11
N THR A 32 -9.09 -17.09 -3.00
CA THR A 32 -9.59 -16.58 -1.74
C THR A 32 -9.64 -15.04 -1.73
N LEU A 33 -8.59 -14.38 -2.22
CA LEU A 33 -8.51 -12.93 -2.38
C LEU A 33 -9.55 -12.41 -3.37
N LYS A 34 -9.82 -13.19 -4.43
CA LYS A 34 -10.83 -12.88 -5.44
C LYS A 34 -12.24 -12.81 -4.87
N LYS A 35 -12.53 -13.52 -3.77
CA LYS A 35 -13.83 -13.49 -3.08
C LYS A 35 -14.10 -12.19 -2.31
N LEU A 36 -13.10 -11.36 -2.09
CA LEU A 36 -13.28 -10.02 -1.50
C LEU A 36 -14.14 -9.16 -2.42
N LYS A 37 -15.12 -8.45 -1.84
CA LYS A 37 -16.09 -7.62 -2.56
C LYS A 37 -16.06 -6.21 -2.03
N ALA A 38 -15.99 -5.24 -2.92
CA ALA A 38 -16.13 -3.83 -2.61
C ALA A 38 -16.86 -3.12 -3.75
N LYS A 39 -17.71 -2.15 -3.39
CA LYS A 39 -18.56 -1.42 -4.34
C LYS A 39 -17.74 -0.67 -5.41
N TYR A 40 -16.67 -0.02 -4.98
CA TYR A 40 -15.80 0.80 -5.85
C TYR A 40 -14.49 0.11 -6.23
N GLY A 41 -14.37 -1.20 -5.93
CA GLY A 41 -13.23 -2.01 -6.35
C GLY A 41 -12.20 -2.29 -5.27
N LYS A 42 -11.17 -3.01 -5.69
CA LYS A 42 -10.02 -3.41 -4.89
C LYS A 42 -8.76 -2.84 -5.50
N TYR A 43 -7.98 -2.11 -4.73
CA TYR A 43 -6.77 -1.43 -5.19
C TYR A 43 -5.59 -1.77 -4.29
N ALA A 44 -4.40 -1.74 -4.87
CA ALA A 44 -3.19 -2.01 -4.13
C ALA A 44 -2.01 -1.18 -4.66
N THR A 45 -1.00 -1.02 -3.82
CA THR A 45 0.32 -0.54 -4.21
C THR A 45 1.38 -1.56 -3.81
N THR A 46 2.61 -1.40 -4.26
CA THR A 46 3.72 -2.28 -3.89
C THR A 46 4.39 -1.84 -2.59
N GLY A 47 4.82 -2.81 -1.78
CA GLY A 47 5.77 -2.63 -0.69
C GLY A 47 7.17 -3.13 -1.07
N ASN A 48 8.11 -3.05 -0.15
CA ASN A 48 9.50 -3.40 -0.41
C ASN A 48 9.71 -4.91 -0.63
N HIS A 49 8.92 -5.76 -0.01
CA HIS A 49 8.98 -7.21 -0.17
C HIS A 49 8.51 -7.71 -1.54
N ASP A 50 7.55 -7.01 -2.15
CA ASP A 50 6.96 -7.42 -3.43
C ASP A 50 7.97 -7.45 -4.60
N TYR A 51 9.10 -6.74 -4.48
CA TYR A 51 10.18 -6.73 -5.46
C TYR A 51 11.15 -7.93 -5.34
N GLY A 52 11.02 -8.76 -4.30
CA GLY A 52 11.87 -9.93 -4.09
C GLY A 52 13.35 -9.60 -3.88
N THR A 53 13.66 -8.43 -3.28
CA THR A 53 15.05 -7.97 -3.12
C THR A 53 15.77 -8.62 -1.93
N TYR A 54 15.07 -9.34 -1.07
CA TYR A 54 15.61 -9.94 0.17
C TYR A 54 16.14 -11.35 -0.01
N VAL A 55 16.05 -11.90 -1.23
CA VAL A 55 16.54 -13.23 -1.57
C VAL A 55 17.57 -13.16 -2.68
N LYS A 56 18.47 -14.16 -2.70
CA LYS A 56 19.44 -14.27 -3.78
C LYS A 56 18.82 -15.02 -4.96
N TRP A 57 18.67 -14.32 -6.07
CA TRP A 57 18.16 -14.89 -7.31
C TRP A 57 19.28 -15.55 -8.13
N PRO A 58 18.97 -16.61 -8.90
CA PRO A 58 19.93 -17.21 -9.84
C PRO A 58 20.39 -16.22 -10.90
N SER A 59 19.48 -15.38 -11.39
CA SER A 59 19.75 -14.28 -12.33
C SER A 59 18.85 -13.08 -12.09
N LYS A 60 19.20 -11.93 -12.67
CA LYS A 60 18.34 -10.74 -12.67
C LYS A 60 17.03 -11.02 -13.41
N THR A 61 17.07 -11.79 -14.48
CA THR A 61 15.88 -12.18 -15.25
C THR A 61 14.89 -12.99 -14.40
N ASP A 62 15.38 -13.85 -13.50
CA ASP A 62 14.51 -14.62 -12.60
C ASP A 62 13.77 -13.69 -11.62
N GLN A 63 14.45 -12.67 -11.09
CA GLN A 63 13.82 -11.65 -10.24
C GLN A 63 12.79 -10.83 -11.01
N GLU A 64 13.10 -10.40 -12.23
CA GLU A 64 12.17 -9.66 -13.09
C GLU A 64 10.93 -10.50 -13.44
N ASN A 65 11.11 -11.79 -13.74
CA ASN A 65 10.02 -12.72 -13.98
C ASN A 65 9.13 -12.91 -12.74
N ASN A 66 9.73 -12.98 -11.55
CA ASN A 66 8.99 -13.03 -10.29
C ASN A 66 8.12 -11.79 -10.09
N LEU A 67 8.67 -10.60 -10.32
CA LEU A 67 7.91 -9.36 -10.20
C LEU A 67 6.77 -9.30 -11.23
N LYS A 68 7.01 -9.72 -12.46
CA LYS A 68 5.97 -9.84 -13.48
C LYS A 68 4.86 -10.79 -13.06
N GLN A 69 5.22 -11.97 -12.54
CA GLN A 69 4.26 -12.95 -12.03
C GLN A 69 3.46 -12.39 -10.83
N PHE A 70 4.09 -11.59 -9.97
CA PHE A 70 3.41 -10.90 -8.88
C PHE A 70 2.28 -10.01 -9.41
N PHE A 71 2.54 -9.14 -10.39
CA PHE A 71 1.50 -8.29 -10.99
C PHE A 71 0.39 -9.09 -11.68
N GLU A 72 0.74 -10.18 -12.35
CA GLU A 72 -0.24 -11.09 -12.94
C GLU A 72 -1.13 -11.73 -11.85
N ASN A 73 -0.55 -12.15 -10.74
CA ASN A 73 -1.28 -12.71 -9.61
C ASN A 73 -2.19 -11.67 -8.93
N MET A 74 -1.73 -10.42 -8.74
CA MET A 74 -2.58 -9.34 -8.25
C MET A 74 -3.79 -9.09 -9.15
N LYS A 75 -3.58 -9.06 -10.46
CA LYS A 75 -4.67 -8.97 -11.45
C LYS A 75 -5.63 -10.16 -11.38
N ARG A 76 -5.12 -11.39 -11.25
CA ARG A 76 -5.96 -12.61 -11.08
C ARG A 76 -6.78 -12.57 -9.79
N ALA A 77 -6.26 -11.93 -8.73
CA ALA A 77 -6.96 -11.70 -7.47
C ALA A 77 -7.94 -10.50 -7.53
N ASP A 78 -8.15 -9.90 -8.72
CA ASP A 78 -8.98 -8.73 -9.00
C ASP A 78 -8.54 -7.46 -8.24
N PHE A 79 -7.24 -7.27 -8.01
CA PHE A 79 -6.70 -6.00 -7.55
C PHE A 79 -6.20 -5.14 -8.71
N THR A 80 -6.56 -3.86 -8.69
CA THR A 80 -5.97 -2.83 -9.56
C THR A 80 -4.74 -2.25 -8.86
N MET A 81 -3.57 -2.38 -9.49
CA MET A 81 -2.34 -1.81 -8.95
C MET A 81 -2.27 -0.32 -9.25
N LEU A 82 -2.02 0.48 -8.21
CA LEU A 82 -1.79 1.93 -8.31
C LEU A 82 -0.31 2.24 -8.05
N ASN A 83 0.51 1.96 -9.04
CA ASN A 83 1.95 2.19 -8.96
C ASN A 83 2.31 3.48 -9.70
N ASN A 84 2.52 4.57 -8.94
CA ASN A 84 2.76 5.93 -9.45
C ASN A 84 1.63 6.43 -10.37
N THR A 85 0.39 6.12 -10.00
CA THR A 85 -0.81 6.51 -10.76
C THR A 85 -2.01 6.70 -9.83
N ASN A 86 -3.09 7.21 -10.39
CA ASN A 86 -4.35 7.39 -9.66
C ASN A 86 -5.56 6.96 -10.49
N VAL A 87 -6.70 6.87 -9.82
CA VAL A 87 -8.02 6.65 -10.43
C VAL A 87 -9.05 7.55 -9.77
N PRO A 88 -9.97 8.16 -10.55
CA PRO A 88 -11.12 8.86 -9.99
C PRO A 88 -12.15 7.83 -9.49
N LEU A 89 -12.64 8.05 -8.28
CA LEU A 89 -13.77 7.33 -7.70
C LEU A 89 -14.97 8.28 -7.67
N VAL A 90 -15.96 8.02 -8.53
CA VAL A 90 -17.18 8.82 -8.59
C VAL A 90 -18.20 8.27 -7.59
N ILE A 91 -18.51 9.05 -6.57
CA ILE A 91 -19.42 8.70 -5.47
C ILE A 91 -20.62 9.66 -5.52
N ALA A 92 -21.74 9.18 -6.00
CA ALA A 92 -22.94 9.98 -6.27
C ALA A 92 -22.65 11.12 -7.26
N LYS A 93 -22.48 12.37 -6.78
CA LYS A 93 -22.17 13.54 -7.64
C LYS A 93 -20.76 14.09 -7.40
N ASP A 94 -20.05 13.51 -6.44
CA ASP A 94 -18.72 13.96 -6.05
C ASP A 94 -17.66 13.01 -6.59
N THR A 95 -16.44 13.51 -6.74
CA THR A 95 -15.27 12.74 -7.17
C THR A 95 -14.18 12.90 -6.14
N LEU A 96 -13.57 11.80 -5.74
CA LEU A 96 -12.31 11.77 -5.04
C LEU A 96 -11.29 10.95 -5.85
N TYR A 97 -10.01 11.19 -5.67
CA TYR A 97 -8.97 10.40 -6.29
C TYR A 97 -8.35 9.43 -5.30
N LEU A 98 -8.20 8.19 -5.74
CA LEU A 98 -7.38 7.20 -5.08
C LEU A 98 -6.05 7.13 -5.84
N ALA A 99 -4.98 7.63 -5.24
CA ALA A 99 -3.64 7.60 -5.79
C ALA A 99 -2.81 6.51 -5.10
N GLY A 100 -1.83 5.98 -5.78
CA GLY A 100 -0.87 5.05 -5.19
C GLY A 100 0.53 5.26 -5.76
N VAL A 101 1.53 5.09 -4.92
CA VAL A 101 2.94 5.11 -5.31
C VAL A 101 3.53 3.71 -5.18
N GLU A 102 4.48 3.39 -6.04
CA GLU A 102 5.36 2.25 -5.80
C GLU A 102 6.07 2.40 -4.46
N ASN A 103 6.73 1.33 -3.98
CA ASN A 103 7.45 1.44 -2.72
C ASN A 103 8.32 2.69 -2.68
N TRP A 104 8.00 3.59 -1.77
CA TRP A 104 8.82 4.70 -1.35
C TRP A 104 9.42 4.34 0.00
N GLY A 105 10.72 4.29 0.13
CA GLY A 105 11.37 3.88 1.36
C GLY A 105 12.68 4.62 1.58
N LEU A 106 13.00 4.85 2.87
CA LEU A 106 14.31 5.36 3.26
C LEU A 106 15.36 4.26 3.10
N PRO A 107 16.63 4.60 2.79
CA PRO A 107 17.69 3.60 2.70
C PRO A 107 17.76 2.72 3.96
N PRO A 108 17.91 1.39 3.82
CA PRO A 108 18.31 0.63 2.63
C PRO A 108 17.16 0.14 1.75
N PHE A 109 15.92 0.55 1.98
CA PHE A 109 14.76 0.09 1.22
C PHE A 109 14.72 0.68 -0.20
N PRO A 110 14.13 -0.04 -1.17
CA PRO A 110 13.95 0.49 -2.53
C PRO A 110 13.08 1.76 -2.52
N CYS A 111 13.43 2.71 -3.37
CA CYS A 111 12.63 3.93 -3.57
C CYS A 111 12.28 4.07 -5.05
N PHE A 112 11.06 3.63 -5.44
CA PHE A 112 10.52 3.70 -6.80
C PHE A 112 9.30 4.63 -6.88
N GLY A 113 8.76 5.04 -5.72
CA GLY A 113 7.62 5.94 -5.61
C GLY A 113 7.88 7.29 -6.28
N LYS A 114 6.89 7.77 -7.04
CA LYS A 114 6.91 9.06 -7.77
C LYS A 114 5.61 9.80 -7.45
N LEU A 115 5.60 10.52 -6.34
CA LEU A 115 4.38 11.16 -5.82
C LEU A 115 3.80 12.17 -6.81
N ALA A 116 4.62 13.04 -7.39
CA ALA A 116 4.14 14.03 -8.36
C ALA A 116 3.43 13.37 -9.55
N GLN A 117 3.95 12.25 -10.06
CA GLN A 117 3.31 11.47 -11.13
C GLN A 117 1.99 10.84 -10.66
N ALA A 118 1.97 10.29 -9.45
CA ALA A 118 0.76 9.68 -8.87
C ALA A 118 -0.37 10.71 -8.68
N LEU A 119 -0.05 11.99 -8.51
CA LEU A 119 -1.01 13.07 -8.29
C LEU A 119 -1.37 13.85 -9.57
N GLU A 120 -0.88 13.47 -10.73
CA GLU A 120 -1.24 14.17 -11.98
C GLU A 120 -2.76 14.18 -12.22
N GLY A 121 -3.31 15.39 -12.44
CA GLY A 121 -4.75 15.58 -12.73
C GLY A 121 -5.68 15.50 -11.52
N THR A 122 -5.15 15.48 -10.29
CA THR A 122 -5.99 15.44 -9.07
C THR A 122 -6.31 16.82 -8.50
N ASP A 123 -5.83 17.91 -9.12
CA ASP A 123 -5.99 19.27 -8.62
C ASP A 123 -7.45 19.64 -8.32
N GLY A 124 -7.70 20.12 -7.10
CA GLY A 124 -9.02 20.56 -6.66
C GLY A 124 -9.97 19.44 -6.22
N TYR A 125 -9.49 18.19 -6.19
CA TYR A 125 -10.26 17.04 -5.69
C TYR A 125 -9.65 16.48 -4.41
N PRO A 126 -10.46 15.89 -3.51
CA PRO A 126 -9.94 15.12 -2.39
C PRO A 126 -9.09 13.93 -2.87
N VAL A 127 -7.97 13.70 -2.20
CA VAL A 127 -7.01 12.64 -2.55
C VAL A 127 -6.76 11.72 -1.36
N ILE A 128 -6.96 10.41 -1.59
CA ILE A 128 -6.48 9.34 -0.71
C ILE A 128 -5.24 8.73 -1.36
N LEU A 129 -4.11 8.73 -0.68
CA LEU A 129 -2.85 8.17 -1.15
C LEU A 129 -2.56 6.82 -0.48
N LEU A 130 -2.25 5.82 -1.29
CA LEU A 130 -1.67 4.56 -0.84
C LEU A 130 -0.14 4.65 -0.96
N SER A 131 0.55 4.50 0.14
CA SER A 131 2.02 4.43 0.18
C SER A 131 2.44 3.44 1.26
N HIS A 132 3.37 2.54 0.94
CA HIS A 132 3.71 1.46 1.85
C HIS A 132 4.41 1.95 3.12
N ASP A 133 5.44 2.77 3.00
CA ASP A 133 6.27 3.24 4.12
C ASP A 133 5.68 4.53 4.73
N PRO A 134 5.34 4.57 6.03
CA PRO A 134 4.78 5.74 6.69
C PRO A 134 5.73 6.94 6.74
N SER A 135 7.06 6.74 6.64
CA SER A 135 8.02 7.84 6.62
C SER A 135 7.89 8.74 5.39
N HIS A 136 7.28 8.24 4.29
CA HIS A 136 6.95 9.02 3.12
C HIS A 136 6.12 10.27 3.48
N TRP A 137 5.22 10.15 4.45
CA TRP A 137 4.35 11.25 4.89
C TRP A 137 5.14 12.50 5.25
N ARG A 138 6.09 12.40 6.19
CA ARG A 138 6.88 13.56 6.63
C ARG A 138 7.94 14.01 5.63
N HIS A 139 8.47 13.07 4.87
CA HIS A 139 9.58 13.38 3.96
C HIS A 139 9.12 14.08 2.68
N GLU A 140 7.91 13.78 2.21
CA GLU A 140 7.44 14.29 0.93
C GLU A 140 5.96 14.68 0.94
N VAL A 141 5.05 13.81 1.41
CA VAL A 141 3.60 13.93 1.22
C VAL A 141 3.02 15.20 1.83
N LEU A 142 3.53 15.67 2.97
CA LEU A 142 3.06 16.91 3.62
C LEU A 142 3.24 18.18 2.76
N ASN A 143 4.02 18.12 1.68
CA ASN A 143 4.19 19.23 0.75
C ASN A 143 3.20 19.18 -0.43
N TYR A 144 2.30 18.22 -0.47
CA TYR A 144 1.33 17.98 -1.54
C TYR A 144 -0.10 18.02 -1.03
N PRO A 145 -1.10 18.32 -1.88
CA PRO A 145 -2.51 18.34 -1.50
C PRO A 145 -3.08 16.91 -1.38
N VAL A 146 -2.66 16.19 -0.35
CA VAL A 146 -3.14 14.85 -0.01
C VAL A 146 -3.93 14.93 1.28
N ASP A 147 -5.20 14.52 1.27
CA ASP A 147 -6.09 14.61 2.43
C ASP A 147 -5.93 13.45 3.40
N LEU A 148 -5.61 12.26 2.88
CA LEU A 148 -5.40 11.06 3.67
C LEU A 148 -4.32 10.18 3.03
N MET A 149 -3.33 9.77 3.81
CA MET A 149 -2.39 8.74 3.43
C MET A 149 -2.64 7.46 4.24
N LEU A 150 -2.65 6.32 3.56
CA LEU A 150 -2.72 5.00 4.19
C LEU A 150 -1.39 4.27 3.99
N ALA A 151 -0.83 3.76 5.09
CA ALA A 151 0.48 3.10 5.06
C ALA A 151 0.49 1.78 5.85
N GLY A 152 1.56 0.99 5.68
CA GLY A 152 1.80 -0.29 6.33
C GLY A 152 3.24 -0.41 6.86
N HIS A 153 4.01 -1.37 6.34
CA HIS A 153 5.47 -1.56 6.48
C HIS A 153 5.97 -1.93 7.87
N THR A 154 5.65 -1.17 8.90
CA THR A 154 6.40 -1.19 10.18
C THR A 154 6.14 -2.41 11.05
N HIS A 155 4.98 -3.07 10.87
CA HIS A 155 4.48 -4.16 11.73
C HIS A 155 4.60 -3.86 13.24
N ALA A 156 4.74 -2.58 13.62
CA ALA A 156 5.14 -2.14 14.96
C ALA A 156 6.39 -2.90 15.49
N MET A 157 7.31 -3.29 14.58
CA MET A 157 8.45 -4.20 14.82
C MET A 157 8.03 -5.50 15.54
N GLN A 158 6.79 -5.96 15.36
CA GLN A 158 6.19 -7.14 16.00
C GLN A 158 6.28 -7.14 17.54
N LEU A 159 6.53 -5.98 18.12
CA LEU A 159 6.60 -5.78 19.56
C LEU A 159 5.88 -4.48 19.94
N GLY A 160 4.87 -4.60 20.78
CA GLY A 160 4.11 -3.44 21.26
C GLY A 160 3.53 -3.67 22.65
N ILE A 161 3.43 -2.59 23.39
CA ILE A 161 2.77 -2.55 24.71
C ILE A 161 1.58 -1.62 24.60
N THR A 162 0.39 -2.11 24.99
CA THR A 162 -0.84 -1.30 25.04
C THR A 162 -1.41 -1.38 26.46
N ILE A 163 -1.51 -0.23 27.14
CA ILE A 163 -2.11 -0.11 28.48
C ILE A 163 -3.09 1.06 28.44
N GLY A 164 -4.38 0.77 28.38
CA GLY A 164 -5.39 1.81 28.19
C GLY A 164 -5.19 2.55 26.87
N SER A 165 -5.00 3.87 26.92
CA SER A 165 -4.68 4.71 25.76
C SER A 165 -3.18 4.77 25.43
N PHE A 166 -2.33 4.29 26.31
CA PHE A 166 -0.87 4.28 26.08
C PHE A 166 -0.51 3.14 25.12
N ARG A 167 0.18 3.49 24.04
CA ARG A 167 0.73 2.54 23.05
C ARG A 167 2.19 2.85 22.83
N TRP A 168 3.03 1.83 22.88
CA TRP A 168 4.46 1.95 22.65
C TRP A 168 4.98 0.74 21.88
N SER A 169 5.89 1.00 20.96
CA SER A 169 6.70 0.02 20.25
C SER A 169 8.08 0.61 20.02
N PRO A 170 9.15 -0.20 19.95
CA PRO A 170 10.46 0.29 19.53
C PRO A 170 10.45 0.90 18.13
N ALA A 171 9.45 0.58 17.30
CA ALA A 171 9.25 1.18 15.98
C ALA A 171 9.18 2.73 16.04
N VAL A 172 8.72 3.33 17.15
CA VAL A 172 8.58 4.79 17.31
C VAL A 172 9.91 5.54 17.09
N TYR A 173 11.04 4.89 17.35
CA TYR A 173 12.37 5.52 17.21
C TYR A 173 12.83 5.61 15.75
N VAL A 174 12.25 4.81 14.86
CA VAL A 174 12.56 4.80 13.41
C VAL A 174 11.39 5.37 12.62
N TYR A 175 10.18 5.00 13.01
CA TYR A 175 8.93 5.40 12.38
C TYR A 175 8.03 6.07 13.43
N PRO A 176 8.08 7.39 13.60
CA PRO A 176 7.21 8.08 14.55
C PRO A 176 5.72 7.77 14.33
N GLU A 177 5.30 7.58 13.07
CA GLU A 177 3.94 7.23 12.64
C GLU A 177 3.75 5.71 12.45
N TYR A 178 4.34 4.88 13.33
CA TYR A 178 4.34 3.43 13.14
C TYR A 178 2.96 2.74 13.28
N ASN A 179 2.01 3.35 13.93
CA ASN A 179 0.67 2.77 14.13
C ASN A 179 -0.33 3.80 14.67
N GLY A 180 -1.46 3.94 14.03
CA GLY A 180 -2.55 4.81 14.46
C GLY A 180 -2.90 5.89 13.45
N LEU A 181 -3.68 6.87 13.92
CA LEU A 181 -4.06 8.05 13.14
C LEU A 181 -3.21 9.23 13.60
N TYR A 182 -2.59 9.89 12.63
CA TYR A 182 -1.78 11.09 12.83
C TYR A 182 -2.35 12.23 12.00
N THR A 183 -2.20 13.45 12.47
CA THR A 183 -2.64 14.66 11.77
C THR A 183 -1.51 15.68 11.74
N ALA A 184 -1.39 16.40 10.62
CA ALA A 184 -0.56 17.59 10.48
C ALA A 184 -1.47 18.78 10.17
N ASN A 185 -1.18 19.93 10.79
CA ASN A 185 -1.86 21.20 10.56
C ASN A 185 -1.08 22.02 9.55
#